data_d9d2f1519ac1ecaf9548fb3f0b1a77d2
#
_entry.id   d9d2f1519ac1ecaf9548fb3f0b1a77d2
#
_cell.length_a   1.000
_cell.length_b   1.000
_cell.length_c   1.000
_cell.angle_alpha   90.00
_cell.angle_beta   90.00
_cell.angle_gamma   90.00
#
_symmetry.space_group_name_H-M   'P 1'
#
loop_
_entity.id
_entity.type
_entity.pdbx_description
1 polymer ?
#
loop_
_entity_poly.entity_id
_entity_poly.type
_entity_poly.pdbx_seq_one_letter_code
_entity_poly.pdbx_strand_id
1 'polypeptide(L)'
;MDQIDEFLDKVNCTEKYMMEGNHDNWLNYAVEKYPYIPQYKFKTAVKLKERGYKYYPAGKYLKSLGKLSFYHGHLYGGQYHAANHLRKKGCSIMYGHWHDLQQHSITHDSGVKSAWSIGCLKDMSPKANGWLNYRDVNWSHAFAIVDFFKGGLFTVHIIQIIKGKTSLWGELITG
;
A
#
# COMPACT_ATOMS: atom_id res chain seq x y z
N MET A 1 9.59 10.88 -1.99
CA MET A 1 9.77 10.03 -3.21
C MET A 1 11.24 9.65 -3.41
N ASP A 2 12.20 10.52 -3.22
CA ASP A 2 13.63 10.24 -3.53
C ASP A 2 14.20 9.03 -2.78
N GLN A 3 13.91 8.89 -1.48
CA GLN A 3 14.31 7.71 -0.70
C GLN A 3 13.69 6.40 -1.22
N ILE A 4 12.45 6.44 -1.73
CA ILE A 4 11.80 5.28 -2.33
C ILE A 4 12.49 4.92 -3.64
N ASP A 5 12.79 5.92 -4.47
CA ASP A 5 13.49 5.70 -5.75
C ASP A 5 14.89 5.12 -5.52
N GLU A 6 15.65 5.68 -4.58
CA GLU A 6 16.97 5.15 -4.20
C GLU A 6 16.90 3.68 -3.76
N PHE A 7 15.90 3.32 -2.95
CA PHE A 7 15.68 1.93 -2.55
C PHE A 7 15.35 1.04 -3.76
N LEU A 8 14.41 1.47 -4.61
CA LEU A 8 13.99 0.70 -5.78
C LEU A 8 15.12 0.50 -6.78
N ASP A 9 16.01 1.48 -6.92
CA ASP A 9 17.20 1.37 -7.78
C ASP A 9 18.22 0.38 -7.20
N LYS A 10 18.43 0.39 -5.86
CA LYS A 10 19.31 -0.58 -5.18
C LYS A 10 18.85 -2.03 -5.34
N VAL A 11 17.54 -2.27 -5.41
CA VAL A 11 16.99 -3.62 -5.63
C VAL A 11 16.76 -3.95 -7.11
N ASN A 12 17.27 -3.13 -8.04
CA ASN A 12 17.12 -3.29 -9.49
C ASN A 12 15.65 -3.45 -9.93
N CYS A 13 14.76 -2.62 -9.38
CA CYS A 13 13.34 -2.67 -9.68
C CYS A 13 13.07 -2.36 -11.16
N THR A 14 12.43 -3.28 -11.86
CA THR A 14 12.14 -3.17 -13.30
C THR A 14 10.83 -2.44 -13.61
N GLU A 15 9.86 -2.48 -12.70
CA GLU A 15 8.56 -1.83 -12.87
C GLU A 15 8.09 -1.18 -11.56
N LYS A 16 7.74 0.09 -11.63
CA LYS A 16 7.25 0.89 -10.49
C LYS A 16 5.76 1.20 -10.66
N TYR A 17 4.96 0.91 -9.64
CA TYR A 17 3.52 1.20 -9.64
C TYR A 17 3.17 2.11 -8.46
N MET A 18 2.40 3.17 -8.72
CA MET A 18 1.87 4.07 -7.70
C MET A 18 0.35 3.93 -7.62
N MET A 19 -0.11 3.41 -6.48
CA MET A 19 -1.53 3.40 -6.13
C MET A 19 -1.83 4.68 -5.35
N GLU A 20 -2.54 5.63 -5.99
CA GLU A 20 -2.88 6.90 -5.35
C GLU A 20 -3.74 6.67 -4.11
N GLY A 21 -3.33 7.30 -3.02
CA GLY A 21 -4.09 7.34 -1.78
C GLY A 21 -5.18 8.41 -1.80
N ASN A 22 -6.12 8.30 -0.86
CA ASN A 22 -7.17 9.31 -0.71
C ASN A 22 -6.61 10.68 -0.30
N HIS A 23 -5.51 10.74 0.47
CA HIS A 23 -4.84 11.99 0.82
C HIS A 23 -4.08 12.59 -0.37
N ASP A 24 -3.43 11.78 -1.18
CA ASP A 24 -2.77 12.22 -2.41
C ASP A 24 -3.78 12.88 -3.36
N ASN A 25 -4.99 12.34 -3.40
CA ASN A 25 -6.08 12.85 -4.23
C ASN A 25 -6.62 14.23 -3.77
N TRP A 26 -6.32 14.67 -2.55
CA TRP A 26 -6.68 16.03 -2.11
C TRP A 26 -6.01 17.11 -2.96
N LEU A 27 -4.81 16.87 -3.48
CA LEU A 27 -4.15 17.77 -4.42
C LEU A 27 -4.94 17.89 -5.73
N ASN A 28 -5.50 16.78 -6.20
CA ASN A 28 -6.35 16.79 -7.41
C ASN A 28 -7.62 17.60 -7.18
N TYR A 29 -8.30 17.41 -6.05
CA TYR A 29 -9.48 18.23 -5.68
C TYR A 29 -9.14 19.71 -5.53
N ALA A 30 -7.98 20.05 -4.98
CA ALA A 30 -7.53 21.44 -4.90
C ALA A 30 -7.35 22.06 -6.29
N VAL A 31 -6.77 21.32 -7.25
CA VAL A 31 -6.61 21.79 -8.63
C VAL A 31 -7.96 21.89 -9.36
N GLU A 32 -8.91 21.00 -9.11
CA GLU A 32 -10.26 21.10 -9.67
C GLU A 32 -10.96 22.37 -9.20
N LYS A 33 -10.77 22.74 -7.92
CA LYS A 33 -11.30 23.99 -7.36
C LYS A 33 -10.56 25.24 -7.84
N TYR A 34 -9.27 25.11 -8.12
CA TYR A 34 -8.39 26.20 -8.54
C TYR A 34 -7.66 25.83 -9.84
N PRO A 35 -8.33 25.90 -11.02
CA PRO A 35 -7.79 25.40 -12.30
C PRO A 35 -6.50 26.08 -12.79
N TYR A 36 -6.14 27.24 -12.23
CA TYR A 36 -4.93 27.99 -12.58
C TYR A 36 -3.63 27.43 -11.95
N ILE A 37 -3.72 26.33 -11.17
CA ILE A 37 -2.56 25.68 -10.56
C ILE A 37 -2.41 24.20 -10.98
N PRO A 38 -2.48 23.85 -12.28
CA PRO A 38 -2.52 22.46 -12.75
C PRO A 38 -1.25 21.66 -12.42
N GLN A 39 -0.14 22.34 -12.19
CA GLN A 39 1.15 21.74 -11.80
C GLN A 39 1.10 21.03 -10.43
N TYR A 40 0.11 21.36 -9.59
CA TYR A 40 -0.07 20.73 -8.28
C TYR A 40 -0.94 19.46 -8.30
N LYS A 41 -1.40 19.00 -9.47
CA LYS A 41 -1.96 17.63 -9.53
C LYS A 41 -0.95 16.63 -9.00
N PHE A 42 -1.38 15.69 -8.14
CA PHE A 42 -0.48 14.77 -7.45
C PHE A 42 0.56 14.14 -8.38
N LYS A 43 0.12 13.49 -9.46
CA LYS A 43 1.03 12.84 -10.42
C LYS A 43 2.08 13.78 -11.05
N THR A 44 1.74 15.06 -11.20
CA THR A 44 2.63 16.09 -11.77
C THR A 44 3.56 16.63 -10.69
N ALA A 45 3.02 16.97 -9.52
CA ALA A 45 3.79 17.52 -8.41
C ALA A 45 4.92 16.58 -7.94
N VAL A 46 4.67 15.28 -7.92
CA VAL A 46 5.67 14.27 -7.55
C VAL A 46 6.42 13.67 -8.74
N LYS A 47 6.18 14.20 -9.97
CA LYS A 47 6.88 13.80 -11.21
C LYS A 47 6.85 12.29 -11.48
N LEU A 48 5.68 11.65 -11.31
CA LEU A 48 5.57 10.18 -11.42
C LEU A 48 6.03 9.64 -12.77
N LYS A 49 5.72 10.34 -13.87
CA LYS A 49 6.10 9.93 -15.22
C LYS A 49 7.62 9.94 -15.40
N GLU A 50 8.28 11.01 -14.99
CA GLU A 50 9.72 11.22 -15.08
C GLU A 50 10.49 10.21 -14.22
N ARG A 51 9.88 9.79 -13.09
CA ARG A 51 10.41 8.76 -12.18
C ARG A 51 10.10 7.32 -12.63
N GLY A 52 9.40 7.13 -13.77
CA GLY A 52 9.09 5.82 -14.34
C GLY A 52 7.95 5.07 -13.66
N TYR A 53 7.09 5.75 -12.90
CA TYR A 53 5.94 5.10 -12.26
C TYR A 53 4.74 4.94 -13.18
N LYS A 54 4.14 3.76 -13.19
CA LYS A 54 2.81 3.50 -13.73
C LYS A 54 1.78 3.89 -12.66
N TYR A 55 0.95 4.87 -12.95
CA TYR A 55 0.03 5.49 -12.01
C TYR A 55 -1.38 4.90 -12.08
N TYR A 56 -1.95 4.63 -10.92
CA TYR A 56 -3.34 4.20 -10.74
C TYR A 56 -4.06 5.19 -9.82
N PRO A 57 -5.10 5.90 -10.31
CA PRO A 57 -5.82 6.90 -9.52
C PRO A 57 -6.56 6.27 -8.34
N ALA A 58 -6.83 7.09 -7.30
CA ALA A 58 -7.61 6.69 -6.15
C ALA A 58 -9.00 6.18 -6.54
N GLY A 59 -9.58 5.28 -5.72
CA GLY A 59 -10.93 4.77 -5.90
C GLY A 59 -11.00 3.27 -6.19
N LYS A 60 -11.78 2.89 -7.19
CA LYS A 60 -12.12 1.49 -7.48
C LYS A 60 -11.06 0.73 -8.27
N TYR A 61 -10.06 1.41 -8.79
CA TYR A 61 -9.06 0.81 -9.67
C TYR A 61 -8.18 -0.19 -8.93
N LEU A 62 -8.02 -1.35 -9.54
CA LEU A 62 -7.13 -2.41 -9.09
C LEU A 62 -6.01 -2.60 -10.10
N LYS A 63 -4.77 -2.73 -9.61
CA LYS A 63 -3.69 -3.30 -10.39
C LYS A 63 -3.55 -4.76 -10.02
N SER A 64 -3.69 -5.67 -10.98
CA SER A 64 -3.47 -7.09 -10.74
C SER A 64 -2.10 -7.52 -11.26
N LEU A 65 -1.40 -8.31 -10.45
CA LEU A 65 -0.23 -9.09 -10.83
C LEU A 65 -0.58 -10.55 -10.54
N GLY A 66 -0.59 -11.38 -11.56
CA GLY A 66 -1.12 -12.74 -11.42
C GLY A 66 -2.54 -12.74 -10.86
N LYS A 67 -2.77 -13.53 -9.83
CA LYS A 67 -4.07 -13.66 -9.13
C LYS A 67 -4.21 -12.72 -7.91
N LEU A 68 -3.24 -11.84 -7.65
CA LEU A 68 -3.28 -10.87 -6.58
C LEU A 68 -3.55 -9.46 -7.14
N SER A 69 -4.50 -8.76 -6.54
CA SER A 69 -4.87 -7.39 -6.89
C SER A 69 -4.41 -6.40 -5.81
N PHE A 70 -4.09 -5.18 -6.23
CA PHE A 70 -3.56 -4.12 -5.38
C PHE A 70 -4.38 -2.85 -5.57
N TYR A 71 -4.59 -2.12 -4.49
CA TYR A 71 -5.09 -0.75 -4.50
C TYR A 71 -4.79 -0.07 -3.15
N HIS A 72 -5.13 1.22 -2.99
CA HIS A 72 -4.82 1.94 -1.75
C HIS A 72 -5.54 1.38 -0.52
N GLY A 73 -6.82 1.04 -0.58
CA GLY A 73 -7.54 0.38 0.50
C GLY A 73 -8.57 1.22 1.28
N HIS A 74 -8.87 2.45 0.87
CA HIS A 74 -9.72 3.39 1.61
C HIS A 74 -11.25 3.15 1.51
N LEU A 75 -11.71 2.21 0.66
CA LEU A 75 -13.12 2.08 0.35
C LEU A 75 -13.95 1.31 1.39
N TYR A 76 -13.32 0.41 2.14
CA TYR A 76 -14.03 -0.46 3.07
C TYR A 76 -13.32 -0.48 4.41
N GLY A 77 -14.03 -0.01 5.45
CA GLY A 77 -13.49 0.12 6.80
C GLY A 77 -14.12 -0.82 7.81
N GLY A 78 -13.89 -0.50 9.08
CA GLY A 78 -14.37 -1.22 10.24
C GLY A 78 -13.33 -2.17 10.85
N GLN A 79 -13.64 -2.72 12.01
CA GLN A 79 -12.72 -3.56 12.78
C GLN A 79 -12.17 -4.75 11.98
N TYR A 80 -12.96 -5.31 11.08
CA TYR A 80 -12.59 -6.45 10.24
C TYR A 80 -12.50 -6.05 8.76
N HIS A 81 -11.82 -4.95 8.48
CA HIS A 81 -11.77 -4.41 7.13
C HIS A 81 -11.16 -5.36 6.10
N ALA A 82 -10.23 -6.27 6.48
CA ALA A 82 -9.71 -7.27 5.56
C ALA A 82 -10.83 -8.21 5.05
N ALA A 83 -11.72 -8.66 5.93
CA ALA A 83 -12.89 -9.43 5.54
C ALA A 83 -13.86 -8.62 4.65
N ASN A 84 -14.03 -7.33 4.96
CA ASN A 84 -14.89 -6.45 4.18
C ASN A 84 -14.35 -6.22 2.76
N HIS A 85 -13.04 -5.99 2.63
CA HIS A 85 -12.36 -5.88 1.33
C HIS A 85 -12.56 -7.14 0.50
N LEU A 86 -12.27 -8.30 1.09
CA LEU A 86 -12.37 -9.60 0.42
C LEU A 86 -13.79 -9.86 -0.07
N ARG A 87 -14.79 -9.64 0.79
CA ARG A 87 -16.22 -9.82 0.45
C ARG A 87 -16.67 -8.90 -0.67
N LYS A 88 -16.24 -7.64 -0.66
CA LYS A 88 -16.68 -6.63 -1.64
C LYS A 88 -15.93 -6.70 -2.97
N LYS A 89 -14.66 -7.11 -2.96
CA LYS A 89 -13.84 -7.20 -4.18
C LYS A 89 -13.90 -8.56 -4.85
N GLY A 90 -14.17 -9.64 -4.09
CA GLY A 90 -14.31 -11.00 -4.63
C GLY A 90 -13.02 -11.60 -5.21
N CYS A 91 -11.86 -11.00 -4.93
CA CYS A 91 -10.55 -11.45 -5.40
C CYS A 91 -9.52 -11.38 -4.28
N SER A 92 -8.38 -12.07 -4.43
CA SER A 92 -7.25 -11.87 -3.52
C SER A 92 -6.73 -10.45 -3.67
N ILE A 93 -6.55 -9.74 -2.54
CA ILE A 93 -6.28 -8.31 -2.54
C ILE A 93 -5.30 -7.88 -1.45
N MET A 94 -4.38 -7.00 -1.81
CA MET A 94 -3.42 -6.36 -0.90
C MET A 94 -3.61 -4.85 -0.93
N TYR A 95 -3.52 -4.20 0.25
CA TYR A 95 -3.77 -2.77 0.39
C TYR A 95 -3.06 -2.19 1.63
N GLY A 96 -2.88 -0.87 1.65
CA GLY A 96 -2.25 -0.11 2.74
C GLY A 96 -3.25 0.61 3.63
N HIS A 97 -3.59 1.84 3.34
CA HIS A 97 -4.51 2.82 3.95
C HIS A 97 -4.68 2.79 5.48
N TRP A 98 -5.02 1.64 6.06
CA TRP A 98 -5.35 1.48 7.49
C TRP A 98 -4.12 1.47 8.39
N HIS A 99 -2.93 1.29 7.81
CA HIS A 99 -1.64 1.26 8.49
C HIS A 99 -1.48 0.11 9.52
N ASP A 100 -2.46 -0.77 9.63
CA ASP A 100 -2.44 -1.94 10.50
C ASP A 100 -2.08 -3.22 9.74
N LEU A 101 -1.91 -4.30 10.46
CA LEU A 101 -1.75 -5.63 9.90
C LEU A 101 -3.02 -6.43 10.10
N GLN A 102 -3.68 -6.77 9.02
CA GLN A 102 -4.79 -7.72 9.02
C GLN A 102 -4.66 -8.70 7.86
N GLN A 103 -5.06 -9.93 8.12
CA GLN A 103 -5.25 -10.94 7.09
C GLN A 103 -6.59 -11.63 7.29
N HIS A 104 -7.30 -11.86 6.20
CA HIS A 104 -8.52 -12.66 6.21
C HIS A 104 -8.56 -13.53 4.97
N SER A 105 -8.99 -14.78 5.13
CA SER A 105 -9.11 -15.74 4.03
C SER A 105 -10.49 -16.38 4.02
N ILE A 106 -11.01 -16.63 2.83
CA ILE A 106 -12.25 -17.40 2.64
C ILE A 106 -12.04 -18.44 1.55
N THR A 107 -12.72 -19.55 1.68
CA THR A 107 -12.76 -20.61 0.67
C THR A 107 -14.03 -20.46 -0.17
N HIS A 108 -13.84 -20.48 -1.47
CA HIS A 108 -14.90 -20.53 -2.48
C HIS A 108 -14.72 -21.76 -3.37
N ASP A 109 -15.70 -22.09 -4.20
CA ASP A 109 -15.58 -23.15 -5.22
C ASP A 109 -14.40 -22.89 -6.18
N SER A 110 -14.07 -21.60 -6.40
CA SER A 110 -12.91 -21.19 -7.20
C SER A 110 -11.57 -21.19 -6.43
N GLY A 111 -11.53 -21.76 -5.22
CA GLY A 111 -10.36 -21.83 -4.34
C GLY A 111 -10.31 -20.74 -3.28
N VAL A 112 -9.21 -20.75 -2.51
CA VAL A 112 -8.98 -19.80 -1.42
C VAL A 112 -8.66 -18.42 -1.99
N LYS A 113 -9.28 -17.39 -1.40
CA LYS A 113 -8.97 -15.97 -1.63
C LYS A 113 -8.66 -15.29 -0.32
N SER A 114 -7.71 -14.38 -0.33
CA SER A 114 -7.26 -13.70 0.90
C SER A 114 -7.09 -12.20 0.68
N ALA A 115 -7.29 -11.45 1.75
CA ALA A 115 -7.03 -10.01 1.79
C ALA A 115 -5.95 -9.72 2.84
N TRP A 116 -5.05 -8.78 2.51
CA TRP A 116 -3.96 -8.32 3.38
C TRP A 116 -3.95 -6.81 3.51
N SER A 117 -4.02 -6.31 4.75
CA SER A 117 -3.56 -4.99 5.13
C SER A 117 -2.10 -5.10 5.57
N ILE A 118 -1.22 -4.32 4.93
CA ILE A 118 0.23 -4.55 5.00
C ILE A 118 0.97 -3.55 5.90
N GLY A 119 0.26 -2.80 6.75
CA GLY A 119 0.90 -1.76 7.55
C GLY A 119 1.32 -0.53 6.73
N CYS A 120 2.35 0.15 7.16
CA CYS A 120 2.94 1.30 6.47
C CYS A 120 4.42 1.47 6.79
N LEU A 121 5.11 2.30 5.99
CA LEU A 121 6.51 2.70 6.21
C LEU A 121 6.62 4.19 6.61
N LYS A 122 5.56 4.79 7.13
CA LYS A 122 5.60 6.19 7.57
C LYS A 122 6.40 6.34 8.87
N ASP A 123 6.87 7.56 9.13
CA ASP A 123 7.43 7.92 10.42
C ASP A 123 6.36 7.82 11.52
N MET A 124 6.59 6.93 12.49
CA MET A 124 5.69 6.66 13.63
C MET A 124 5.93 7.58 14.82
N SER A 125 6.90 8.50 14.75
CA SER A 125 7.23 9.37 15.88
C SER A 125 6.07 10.29 16.26
N PRO A 126 5.94 10.67 17.55
CA PRO A 126 4.94 11.64 17.99
C PRO A 126 5.03 12.98 17.24
N LYS A 127 6.24 13.40 16.87
CA LYS A 127 6.48 14.63 16.11
C LYS A 127 5.80 14.59 14.73
N ALA A 128 5.91 13.47 14.01
CA ALA A 128 5.27 13.29 12.71
C ALA A 128 3.76 13.06 12.79
N ASN A 129 3.25 12.69 13.96
CA ASN A 129 1.87 12.28 14.18
C ASN A 129 1.14 13.12 15.24
N GLY A 130 1.57 14.34 15.53
CA GLY A 130 0.96 15.23 16.53
C GLY A 130 -0.55 15.49 16.32
N TRP A 131 -1.03 15.39 15.07
CA TRP A 131 -2.44 15.50 14.71
C TRP A 131 -3.32 14.37 15.30
N LEU A 132 -2.74 13.25 15.73
CA LEU A 132 -3.46 12.18 16.43
C LEU A 132 -3.95 12.61 17.82
N ASN A 133 -3.36 13.66 18.39
CA ASN A 133 -3.72 14.18 19.72
C ASN A 133 -3.79 13.07 20.78
N TYR A 134 -2.71 12.28 20.87
CA TYR A 134 -2.52 11.16 21.83
C TYR A 134 -3.51 9.99 21.67
N ARG A 135 -4.26 9.91 20.58
CA ARG A 135 -5.11 8.75 20.32
C ARG A 135 -4.28 7.51 20.02
N ASP A 136 -4.62 6.42 20.68
CA ASP A 136 -4.06 5.12 20.35
C ASP A 136 -4.49 4.70 18.93
N VAL A 137 -3.53 4.19 18.18
CA VAL A 137 -3.75 3.72 16.81
C VAL A 137 -3.17 2.31 16.65
N ASN A 138 -3.84 1.47 15.91
CA ASN A 138 -3.42 0.09 15.64
C ASN A 138 -2.44 0.01 14.45
N TRP A 139 -1.49 0.96 14.37
CA TRP A 139 -0.56 1.04 13.25
C TRP A 139 0.62 0.09 13.42
N SER A 140 1.07 -0.48 12.31
CA SER A 140 2.23 -1.35 12.26
C SER A 140 3.21 -0.87 11.19
N HIS A 141 4.49 -0.78 11.58
CA HIS A 141 5.57 -0.50 10.65
C HIS A 141 5.92 -1.80 9.91
N ALA A 142 5.55 -1.89 8.64
CA ALA A 142 5.69 -3.12 7.87
C ALA A 142 5.61 -2.87 6.36
N PHE A 143 6.08 -3.86 5.61
CA PHE A 143 5.93 -3.98 4.16
C PHE A 143 5.68 -5.45 3.78
N ALA A 144 5.42 -5.70 2.51
CA ALA A 144 5.22 -7.05 2.01
C ALA A 144 6.21 -7.40 0.90
N ILE A 145 6.67 -8.65 0.90
CA ILE A 145 7.33 -9.29 -0.23
C ILE A 145 6.36 -10.32 -0.81
N VAL A 146 6.23 -10.36 -2.12
CA VAL A 146 5.33 -11.31 -2.78
C VAL A 146 6.09 -12.05 -3.88
N ASP A 147 6.14 -13.36 -3.74
CA ASP A 147 6.71 -14.25 -4.75
C ASP A 147 5.61 -14.72 -5.70
N PHE A 148 5.79 -14.51 -6.99
CA PHE A 148 4.86 -14.95 -8.03
C PHE A 148 5.38 -16.18 -8.75
N PHE A 149 4.48 -17.15 -8.95
CA PHE A 149 4.78 -18.41 -9.61
C PHE A 149 4.01 -18.56 -10.95
N LYS A 150 4.34 -19.61 -11.69
CA LYS A 150 3.65 -19.97 -12.93
C LYS A 150 2.13 -20.07 -12.69
N GLY A 151 1.36 -19.58 -13.65
CA GLY A 151 -0.11 -19.54 -13.56
C GLY A 151 -0.67 -18.41 -12.68
N GLY A 152 0.19 -17.45 -12.29
CA GLY A 152 -0.19 -16.30 -11.48
C GLY A 152 -0.44 -16.62 -10.00
N LEU A 153 0.00 -17.79 -9.54
CA LEU A 153 0.01 -18.15 -8.12
C LEU A 153 1.02 -17.27 -7.37
N PHE A 154 0.84 -17.14 -6.07
CA PHE A 154 1.70 -16.26 -5.28
C PHE A 154 1.75 -16.69 -3.81
N THR A 155 2.80 -16.30 -3.11
CA THR A 155 2.91 -16.29 -1.64
C THR A 155 3.17 -14.87 -1.14
N VAL A 156 2.69 -14.56 0.06
CA VAL A 156 2.85 -13.24 0.70
C VAL A 156 3.63 -13.39 1.98
N HIS A 157 4.68 -12.60 2.11
CA HIS A 157 5.49 -12.47 3.31
C HIS A 157 5.32 -11.06 3.86
N ILE A 158 4.68 -10.92 5.02
CA ILE A 158 4.58 -9.65 5.73
C ILE A 158 5.83 -9.49 6.60
N ILE A 159 6.57 -8.44 6.33
CA ILE A 159 7.82 -8.11 7.03
C ILE A 159 7.53 -6.96 7.99
N GLN A 160 7.35 -7.29 9.26
CA GLN A 160 7.11 -6.29 10.31
C GLN A 160 8.42 -5.76 10.85
N ILE A 161 8.50 -4.45 11.05
CA ILE A 161 9.64 -3.75 11.62
C ILE A 161 9.28 -3.32 13.04
N ILE A 162 9.99 -3.82 14.03
CA ILE A 162 9.74 -3.55 15.45
C ILE A 162 10.94 -2.80 16.02
N LYS A 163 10.73 -1.54 16.37
CA LYS A 163 11.80 -0.67 16.92
C LYS A 163 13.06 -0.67 16.05
N GLY A 164 12.91 -0.53 14.72
CA GLY A 164 14.02 -0.52 13.76
C GLY A 164 14.65 -1.89 13.48
N LYS A 165 14.03 -2.99 13.92
CA LYS A 165 14.54 -4.34 13.71
C LYS A 165 13.52 -5.22 13.02
N THR A 166 13.99 -6.09 12.15
CA THR A 166 13.15 -7.13 11.53
C THR A 166 13.94 -8.41 11.34
N SER A 167 13.26 -9.51 11.11
CA SER A 167 13.89 -10.77 10.68
C SER A 167 13.44 -11.09 9.26
N LEU A 168 14.37 -11.40 8.39
CA LEU A 168 14.12 -11.76 7.01
C LEU A 168 14.92 -13.03 6.68
N TRP A 169 14.23 -14.10 6.28
CA TRP A 169 14.82 -15.42 5.96
C TRP A 169 15.75 -15.97 7.06
N GLY A 170 15.42 -15.70 8.35
CA GLY A 170 16.20 -16.15 9.50
C GLY A 170 17.33 -15.20 9.91
N GLU A 171 17.62 -14.16 9.16
CA GLU A 171 18.61 -13.14 9.49
C GLU A 171 17.98 -11.95 10.23
N LEU A 172 18.61 -11.48 11.31
CA LEU A 172 18.24 -10.26 12.01
C LEU A 172 18.81 -9.05 11.28
N ILE A 173 17.93 -8.16 10.83
CA ILE A 173 18.27 -6.89 10.20
C ILE A 173 17.98 -5.75 11.19
N THR A 174 18.95 -4.86 11.36
CA THR A 174 18.83 -3.67 12.21
C THR A 174 19.14 -2.42 11.38
N GLY A 175 18.32 -1.37 11.56
CA GLY A 175 18.52 -0.03 10.97
C GLY A 175 18.97 0.97 12.03
#